data_cf3368b848246c9d31613af912a888a3
#
_entry.id   cf3368b848246c9d31613af912a888a3
#
_cell.length_a   1.000
_cell.length_b   1.000
_cell.length_c   1.000
_cell.angle_alpha   90.00
_cell.angle_beta   90.00
_cell.angle_gamma   90.00
#
_symmetry.space_group_name_H-M   'P 1'
#
loop_
_entity.id
_entity.type
_entity.pdbx_description
1 polymer ?
#
loop_
_entity_poly.entity_id
_entity_poly.type
_entity_poly.pdbx_seq_one_letter_code
_entity_poly.pdbx_strand_id
1 'polypeptide(L)'
;MTLDLFAGVPVRDLTAAAAWYEQLLGEPPSFRPNETEAVWELAEHRFLYIEVLPDRAGHALHTVFVGDFDDRLAAIAERGLTPAHSETYENGVRKAIFRDPDGNEIGFGGAPI
;
A
#
# COMPACT_ATOMS: atom_id res chain seq x y z
N MET A 1 17.74 -13.72 -15.43
CA MET A 1 16.44 -14.11 -14.85
C MET A 1 15.89 -12.98 -13.99
N THR A 2 14.61 -12.67 -14.14
CA THR A 2 13.93 -11.65 -13.35
C THR A 2 13.00 -12.29 -12.34
N LEU A 3 12.75 -11.56 -11.26
CA LEU A 3 11.76 -11.95 -10.25
C LEU A 3 10.70 -10.85 -10.17
N ASP A 4 9.45 -11.25 -10.28
CA ASP A 4 8.33 -10.35 -10.06
C ASP A 4 7.72 -10.69 -8.71
N LEU A 5 7.65 -9.69 -7.82
CA LEU A 5 7.00 -9.87 -6.54
C LEU A 5 5.59 -9.30 -6.61
N PHE A 6 4.61 -10.11 -6.22
CA PHE A 6 3.23 -9.69 -6.06
C PHE A 6 2.86 -9.76 -4.59
N ALA A 7 2.70 -8.60 -3.95
CA ALA A 7 2.29 -8.54 -2.55
C ALA A 7 0.77 -8.47 -2.49
N GLY A 8 0.14 -9.48 -1.93
CA GLY A 8 -1.30 -9.62 -1.91
C GLY A 8 -1.94 -9.05 -0.65
N VAL A 9 -3.10 -8.43 -0.82
CA VAL A 9 -3.89 -7.85 0.27
C VAL A 9 -5.30 -8.39 0.18
N PRO A 10 -5.74 -9.22 1.13
CA PRO A 10 -7.12 -9.71 1.12
C PRO A 10 -8.08 -8.63 1.61
N VAL A 11 -9.16 -8.45 0.89
CA VAL A 11 -10.17 -7.42 1.20
C VAL A 11 -11.57 -8.02 1.13
N ARG A 12 -12.56 -7.31 1.72
CA ARG A 12 -13.96 -7.74 1.68
C ARG A 12 -14.71 -7.17 0.49
N ASP A 13 -14.41 -5.93 0.11
CA ASP A 13 -15.15 -5.21 -0.94
C ASP A 13 -14.14 -4.62 -1.92
N LEU A 14 -14.18 -5.11 -3.15
CA LEU A 14 -13.22 -4.67 -4.17
C LEU A 14 -13.36 -3.18 -4.50
N THR A 15 -14.59 -2.70 -4.64
CA THR A 15 -14.83 -1.29 -5.01
C THR A 15 -14.32 -0.34 -3.95
N ALA A 16 -14.65 -0.58 -2.68
CA ALA A 16 -14.20 0.25 -1.57
C ALA A 16 -12.68 0.19 -1.41
N ALA A 17 -12.11 -1.00 -1.50
CA ALA A 17 -10.67 -1.19 -1.37
C ALA A 17 -9.92 -0.51 -2.53
N ALA A 18 -10.38 -0.69 -3.76
CA ALA A 18 -9.74 -0.09 -4.92
C ALA A 18 -9.71 1.43 -4.83
N ALA A 19 -10.80 2.05 -4.36
CA ALA A 19 -10.85 3.49 -4.17
C ALA A 19 -9.83 3.96 -3.13
N TRP A 20 -9.70 3.23 -2.03
CA TRP A 20 -8.74 3.57 -0.99
C TRP A 20 -7.28 3.42 -1.48
N TYR A 21 -6.97 2.33 -2.18
CA TYR A 21 -5.62 2.12 -2.70
C TYR A 21 -5.27 3.13 -3.79
N GLU A 22 -6.25 3.59 -4.56
CA GLU A 22 -6.04 4.67 -5.52
C GLU A 22 -5.65 5.98 -4.80
N GLN A 23 -6.28 6.28 -3.66
CA GLN A 23 -5.88 7.42 -2.83
C GLN A 23 -4.47 7.25 -2.27
N LEU A 24 -4.14 6.06 -1.78
CA LEU A 24 -2.83 5.79 -1.20
C LEU A 24 -1.72 5.86 -2.25
N LEU A 25 -1.92 5.23 -3.40
CA LEU A 25 -0.88 5.05 -4.41
C LEU A 25 -0.88 6.16 -5.48
N GLY A 26 -1.98 6.92 -5.57
CA GLY A 26 -2.06 8.09 -6.44
C GLY A 26 -2.44 7.79 -7.88
N GLU A 27 -2.83 6.56 -8.19
CA GLU A 27 -3.21 6.18 -9.55
C GLU A 27 -4.18 5.00 -9.52
N PRO A 28 -4.96 4.82 -10.61
CA PRO A 28 -5.86 3.68 -10.70
C PRO A 28 -5.07 2.38 -10.85
N PRO A 29 -5.71 1.22 -10.68
CA PRO A 29 -5.03 -0.05 -10.91
C PRO A 29 -4.38 -0.12 -12.28
N SER A 30 -3.20 -0.72 -12.33
CA SER A 30 -2.48 -0.91 -13.60
C SER A 30 -3.22 -1.88 -14.50
N PHE A 31 -3.82 -2.90 -13.89
CA PHE A 31 -4.68 -3.85 -14.61
C PHE A 31 -5.55 -4.62 -13.62
N ARG A 32 -6.60 -5.25 -14.16
CA ARG A 32 -7.50 -6.11 -13.40
C ARG A 32 -7.49 -7.49 -14.05
N PRO A 33 -6.85 -8.49 -13.42
CA PRO A 33 -6.75 -9.83 -14.01
C PRO A 33 -8.10 -10.55 -14.08
N ASN A 34 -9.02 -10.21 -13.17
CA ASN A 34 -10.36 -10.80 -13.11
C ASN A 34 -11.29 -9.89 -12.31
N GLU A 35 -12.51 -10.36 -12.03
CA GLU A 35 -13.55 -9.56 -11.36
C GLU A 35 -13.31 -9.37 -9.86
N THR A 36 -12.40 -10.13 -9.25
CA THR A 36 -12.16 -10.09 -7.81
C THR A 36 -10.80 -9.51 -7.44
N GLU A 37 -10.01 -9.11 -8.42
CA GLU A 37 -8.65 -8.61 -8.17
C GLU A 37 -8.37 -7.30 -8.90
N ALA A 38 -7.49 -6.49 -8.31
CA ALA A 38 -6.95 -5.29 -8.94
C ALA A 38 -5.47 -5.19 -8.58
N VAL A 39 -4.63 -4.83 -9.54
CA VAL A 39 -3.18 -4.87 -9.40
C VAL A 39 -2.59 -3.50 -9.72
N TRP A 40 -1.66 -3.06 -8.88
CA TRP A 40 -0.85 -1.85 -9.10
C TRP A 40 0.61 -2.24 -9.28
N GLU A 41 1.22 -1.75 -10.33
CA GLU A 41 2.67 -1.87 -10.51
C GLU A 41 3.33 -0.73 -9.74
N LEU A 42 4.04 -1.06 -8.66
CA LEU A 42 4.71 -0.05 -7.84
C LEU A 42 6.02 0.40 -8.48
N ALA A 43 6.71 -0.52 -9.10
CA ALA A 43 7.95 -0.32 -9.83
C ALA A 43 8.16 -1.55 -10.70
N GLU A 44 9.18 -1.54 -11.55
CA GLU A 44 9.50 -2.69 -12.38
C GLU A 44 9.65 -3.95 -11.52
N HIS A 45 8.93 -5.01 -11.86
CA HIS A 45 8.94 -6.31 -11.18
C HIS A 45 8.39 -6.29 -9.75
N ARG A 46 7.68 -5.22 -9.34
CA ARG A 46 7.13 -5.10 -7.98
C ARG A 46 5.69 -4.65 -8.04
N PHE A 47 4.80 -5.50 -7.54
CA PHE A 47 3.36 -5.28 -7.64
C PHE A 47 2.68 -5.40 -6.27
N LEU A 48 1.64 -4.62 -6.08
CA LEU A 48 0.71 -4.77 -4.98
C LEU A 48 -0.64 -5.11 -5.59
N TYR A 49 -1.35 -6.09 -5.03
CA TYR A 49 -2.69 -6.39 -5.50
C TYR A 49 -3.66 -6.60 -4.36
N ILE A 50 -4.92 -6.31 -4.63
CA ILE A 50 -6.01 -6.60 -3.71
C ILE A 50 -6.84 -7.73 -4.32
N GLU A 51 -7.35 -8.60 -3.45
CA GLU A 51 -8.16 -9.74 -3.86
C GLU A 51 -9.28 -9.93 -2.85
N VAL A 52 -10.50 -10.23 -3.34
CA VAL A 52 -11.65 -10.45 -2.45
C VAL A 52 -11.50 -11.81 -1.80
N LEU A 53 -11.10 -11.81 -0.53
CA LEU A 53 -10.94 -12.99 0.33
C LEU A 53 -11.42 -12.60 1.73
N PRO A 54 -12.75 -12.56 1.96
CA PRO A 54 -13.30 -12.01 3.21
C PRO A 54 -12.76 -12.67 4.48
N ASP A 55 -12.57 -14.00 4.44
CA ASP A 55 -12.11 -14.74 5.63
C ASP A 55 -10.67 -14.40 6.03
N ARG A 56 -9.91 -13.78 5.14
CA ARG A 56 -8.50 -13.43 5.38
C ARG A 56 -8.28 -11.93 5.44
N ALA A 57 -9.32 -11.14 5.22
CA ALA A 57 -9.20 -9.68 5.14
C ALA A 57 -8.78 -9.08 6.49
N GLY A 58 -7.97 -8.01 6.42
CA GLY A 58 -7.59 -7.24 7.60
C GLY A 58 -6.25 -7.64 8.23
N HIS A 59 -5.58 -8.66 7.73
CA HIS A 59 -4.37 -9.19 8.36
C HIS A 59 -3.10 -9.06 7.51
N ALA A 60 -3.15 -8.39 6.37
CA ALA A 60 -1.96 -8.17 5.57
C ALA A 60 -1.05 -7.13 6.24
N LEU A 61 0.26 -7.32 6.07
CA LEU A 61 1.28 -6.47 6.65
C LEU A 61 2.40 -6.31 5.63
N HIS A 62 2.44 -5.15 4.97
CA HIS A 62 3.45 -4.87 3.94
C HIS A 62 4.15 -3.56 4.22
N THR A 63 5.43 -3.49 3.92
CA THR A 63 6.21 -2.26 4.02
C THR A 63 6.95 -2.03 2.71
N VAL A 64 6.87 -0.81 2.21
CA VAL A 64 7.59 -0.37 1.01
C VAL A 64 8.61 0.69 1.45
N PHE A 65 9.90 0.41 1.24
CA PHE A 65 10.94 1.38 1.57
C PHE A 65 11.15 2.28 0.35
N VAL A 66 11.04 3.61 0.57
CA VAL A 66 11.02 4.58 -0.53
C VAL A 66 12.11 5.64 -0.36
N GLY A 67 12.61 6.14 -1.49
CA GLY A 67 13.62 7.20 -1.49
C GLY A 67 13.05 8.61 -1.35
N ASP A 68 11.75 8.76 -1.56
CA ASP A 68 11.05 10.06 -1.55
C ASP A 68 10.04 10.13 -0.39
N PHE A 69 10.42 9.67 0.78
CA PHE A 69 9.51 9.48 1.92
C PHE A 69 8.65 10.72 2.23
N ASP A 70 9.30 11.89 2.42
CA ASP A 70 8.56 13.11 2.81
C ASP A 70 7.63 13.59 1.71
N ASP A 71 8.08 13.60 0.46
CA ASP A 71 7.25 14.01 -0.68
C ASP A 71 6.08 13.06 -0.88
N ARG A 72 6.31 11.77 -0.69
CA ARG A 72 5.26 10.76 -0.82
C ARG A 72 4.19 10.93 0.24
N LEU A 73 4.58 11.13 1.50
CA LEU A 73 3.61 11.34 2.57
C LEU A 73 2.80 12.62 2.35
N ALA A 74 3.45 13.68 1.86
CA ALA A 74 2.76 14.94 1.55
C ALA A 74 1.71 14.71 0.45
N ALA A 75 2.06 13.98 -0.60
CA ALA A 75 1.13 13.67 -1.68
C ALA A 75 -0.05 12.83 -1.20
N ILE A 76 0.21 11.84 -0.34
CA ILE A 76 -0.85 11.01 0.24
C ILE A 76 -1.80 11.87 1.09
N ALA A 77 -1.25 12.79 1.88
CA ALA A 77 -2.04 13.72 2.69
C ALA A 77 -2.95 14.60 1.81
N GLU A 78 -2.42 15.07 0.68
CA GLU A 78 -3.22 15.86 -0.26
C GLU A 78 -4.40 15.07 -0.83
N ARG A 79 -4.25 13.75 -0.95
CA ARG A 79 -5.34 12.87 -1.41
C ARG A 79 -6.29 12.47 -0.30
N GLY A 80 -6.08 12.98 0.93
CA GLY A 80 -7.03 12.82 2.02
C GLY A 80 -6.76 11.69 3.00
N LEU A 81 -5.61 11.03 2.94
CA LEU A 81 -5.26 9.97 3.88
C LEU A 81 -4.19 10.44 4.86
N THR A 82 -4.36 10.02 6.13
CA THR A 82 -3.37 10.27 7.18
C THR A 82 -2.86 8.93 7.72
N PRO A 83 -1.60 8.84 8.15
CA PRO A 83 -1.10 7.60 8.75
C PRO A 83 -1.86 7.26 10.03
N ALA A 84 -2.14 5.98 10.22
CA ALA A 84 -2.67 5.49 11.48
C ALA A 84 -1.60 5.51 12.57
N HIS A 85 -0.33 5.38 12.17
CA HIS A 85 0.80 5.39 13.09
C HIS A 85 2.05 5.86 12.36
N SER A 86 2.89 6.62 13.06
CA SER A 86 4.18 7.08 12.54
C SER A 86 5.23 6.93 13.63
N GLU A 87 6.44 6.51 13.24
CA GLU A 87 7.53 6.42 14.21
C GLU A 87 8.88 6.65 13.54
N THR A 88 9.86 7.02 14.37
CA THR A 88 11.25 7.10 13.97
C THR A 88 12.03 6.17 14.87
N TYR A 89 12.73 5.21 14.30
CA TYR A 89 13.52 4.25 15.04
C TYR A 89 14.82 4.89 15.56
N GLU A 90 15.49 4.21 16.51
CA GLU A 90 16.74 4.69 17.07
C GLU A 90 17.80 4.99 16.01
N ASN A 91 17.85 4.19 14.95
CA ASN A 91 18.80 4.39 13.85
C ASN A 91 18.39 5.51 12.89
N GLY A 92 17.27 6.21 13.16
CA GLY A 92 16.79 7.31 12.34
C GLY A 92 15.88 6.91 11.19
N VAL A 93 15.67 5.61 10.96
CA VAL A 93 14.71 5.14 9.94
C VAL A 93 13.32 5.59 10.33
N ARG A 94 12.58 6.13 9.37
CA ARG A 94 11.23 6.64 9.58
C ARG A 94 10.21 5.70 8.97
N LYS A 95 9.06 5.57 9.61
CA LYS A 95 7.99 4.69 9.12
C LYS A 95 6.63 5.34 9.32
N ALA A 96 5.77 5.22 8.33
CA ALA A 96 4.37 5.64 8.40
C ALA A 96 3.50 4.46 7.98
N ILE A 97 2.51 4.12 8.79
CA ILE A 97 1.63 2.98 8.57
C ILE A 97 0.23 3.49 8.25
N PHE A 98 -0.32 3.02 7.14
CA PHE A 98 -1.70 3.29 6.73
C PHE A 98 -2.51 2.02 6.87
N ARG A 99 -3.75 2.13 7.34
CA ARG A 99 -4.67 1.00 7.42
C ARG A 99 -5.80 1.18 6.43
N ASP A 100 -6.03 0.16 5.63
CA ASP A 100 -7.11 0.18 4.66
C ASP A 100 -8.48 -0.05 5.36
N PRO A 101 -9.61 0.02 4.62
CA PRO A 101 -10.92 -0.16 5.24
C PRO A 101 -11.12 -1.48 5.98
N ASP A 102 -10.37 -2.52 5.63
CA ASP A 102 -10.44 -3.83 6.31
C ASP A 102 -9.47 -3.94 7.49
N GLY A 103 -8.54 -3.00 7.64
CA GLY A 103 -7.52 -3.04 8.68
C GLY A 103 -6.17 -3.60 8.22
N ASN A 104 -6.00 -3.90 6.94
CA ASN A 104 -4.68 -4.30 6.41
C ASN A 104 -3.71 -3.14 6.54
N GLU A 105 -2.45 -3.44 6.86
CA GLU A 105 -1.43 -2.41 7.05
C GLU A 105 -0.49 -2.30 5.86
N ILE A 106 -0.38 -1.09 5.33
CA ILE A 106 0.61 -0.74 4.32
C ILE A 106 1.50 0.34 4.92
N GLY A 107 2.77 0.00 5.13
CA GLY A 107 3.74 0.92 5.68
C GLY A 107 4.68 1.45 4.60
N PHE A 108 5.09 2.70 4.76
CA PHE A 108 6.19 3.29 3.99
C PHE A 108 7.34 3.55 4.93
N GLY A 109 8.54 3.13 4.52
CA GLY A 109 9.76 3.39 5.27
C GLY A 109 10.67 4.34 4.51
N GLY A 110 11.40 5.17 5.24
CA GLY A 110 12.36 6.09 4.66
C GLY A 110 13.67 6.12 5.42
N ALA A 111 14.76 6.44 4.70
CA ALA A 111 16.07 6.56 5.30
C ALA A 111 16.13 7.71 6.31
N PRO A 112 17.09 7.70 7.25
CA PRO A 112 17.31 8.81 8.15
C PRO A 112 17.57 10.13 7.37
N ILE A 113 17.15 11.22 7.97
CA ILE A 113 17.37 12.54 7.40
C ILE A 113 18.85 12.93 7.55
#